data_c8b425834891de62861f301f39ba0949
#
_entry.id   c8b425834891de62861f301f39ba0949
#
_cell.length_a   1.000
_cell.length_b   1.000
_cell.length_c   1.000
_cell.angle_alpha   90.00
_cell.angle_beta   90.00
_cell.angle_gamma   90.00
#
_symmetry.space_group_name_H-M   'P 1'
#
loop_
_entity.id
_entity.type
_entity.pdbx_description
1 polymer ?
#
loop_
_entity_poly.entity_id
_entity_poly.type
_entity_poly.pdbx_seq_one_letter_code
_entity_poly.pdbx_strand_id
1 'polypeptide(L)'
;MDTQQKLELLGDDARFEVDAAAEQACGDFTGTRKSDALGHSISTLIRSDGKRIPVLKTLLSSYCARNCFYCPWRRGRDLPRVQFAPEELASAFMQMHAKRLVEGLFLSSGIHGRAAWTMDRLIAVGELLRAKHQFTGYIHLKIMPGVDRASVAEVMKFADRVSINLEAPNALRLEKLAPEKNLFSELLPALYWADEINQERIAHGLKPRSTVTQFVVGAADESDHEIITMSDRLIREAHLTRPYFSAFRPVANTPLDGLPPEDPRREHRLYQVDFLLRQYPFTLNDLVFDTAGNLPRHADPKVLSAQQHPERFPLELNRASRDELLRVPGIGPRSAERIIALRRQG
;
A
#
# COMPACT_ATOMS: atom_id res chain seq x y z
N MET A 1 23.79 17.40 -11.28
CA MET A 1 22.76 16.52 -11.87
C MET A 1 21.55 17.37 -12.15
N ASP A 2 21.02 17.33 -13.35
CA ASP A 2 19.82 18.08 -13.70
C ASP A 2 18.53 17.41 -13.22
N THR A 3 17.41 18.12 -13.30
CA THR A 3 16.09 17.64 -12.84
C THR A 3 15.64 16.36 -13.54
N GLN A 4 15.96 16.20 -14.81
CA GLN A 4 15.59 15.01 -15.59
C GLN A 4 16.35 13.78 -15.10
N GLN A 5 17.66 13.88 -14.94
CA GLN A 5 18.51 12.81 -14.41
C GLN A 5 18.08 12.39 -12.99
N LYS A 6 17.66 13.37 -12.16
CA LYS A 6 17.11 13.08 -10.83
C LYS A 6 15.80 12.29 -10.92
N LEU A 7 14.89 12.67 -11.82
CA LEU A 7 13.62 11.96 -12.03
C LEU A 7 13.85 10.52 -12.49
N GLU A 8 14.77 10.28 -13.40
CA GLU A 8 15.11 8.95 -13.86
C GLU A 8 15.61 8.07 -12.70
N LEU A 9 16.59 8.56 -11.93
CA LEU A 9 17.15 7.84 -10.78
C LEU A 9 16.12 7.59 -9.69
N LEU A 10 15.46 8.64 -9.19
CA LEU A 10 14.53 8.54 -8.05
C LEU A 10 13.19 7.92 -8.44
N GLY A 11 12.78 7.99 -9.70
CA GLY A 11 11.63 7.28 -10.24
C GLY A 11 11.91 5.79 -10.37
N ASP A 12 13.08 5.39 -10.86
CA ASP A 12 13.47 3.97 -10.91
C ASP A 12 13.67 3.40 -9.49
N ASP A 13 14.21 4.20 -8.60
CA ASP A 13 14.33 3.88 -7.18
C ASP A 13 12.97 3.63 -6.51
N ALA A 14 11.92 4.32 -6.90
CA ALA A 14 10.57 4.13 -6.35
C ALA A 14 9.92 2.77 -6.74
N ARG A 15 10.57 1.94 -7.55
CA ARG A 15 10.08 0.59 -7.94
C ARG A 15 9.85 -0.36 -6.76
N PHE A 16 10.52 -0.13 -5.64
CA PHE A 16 10.37 -0.95 -4.43
C PHE A 16 9.17 -0.55 -3.56
N GLU A 17 8.50 0.56 -3.90
CA GLU A 17 7.25 0.95 -3.26
C GLU A 17 6.08 0.26 -3.97
N VAL A 18 5.19 -0.38 -3.22
CA VAL A 18 3.98 -1.00 -3.80
C VAL A 18 2.91 0.06 -4.01
N ASP A 19 2.22 -0.01 -5.12
CA ASP A 19 1.07 0.85 -5.42
C ASP A 19 -0.16 0.03 -5.87
N ALA A 20 -1.32 0.64 -5.80
CA ALA A 20 -2.60 0.00 -6.06
C ALA A 20 -2.76 -0.61 -7.47
N ALA A 21 -1.88 -0.30 -8.40
CA ALA A 21 -2.00 -0.77 -9.78
C ALA A 21 -1.47 -2.19 -10.00
N ALA A 22 -0.50 -2.61 -9.17
CA ALA A 22 0.07 -3.95 -9.25
C ALA A 22 -0.93 -5.06 -8.87
N GLU A 23 -2.05 -4.71 -8.27
CA GLU A 23 -2.91 -5.62 -7.52
C GLU A 23 -4.10 -6.18 -8.27
N GLN A 24 -4.53 -5.60 -9.36
CA GLN A 24 -5.77 -6.00 -10.03
C GLN A 24 -5.58 -6.69 -11.38
N ALA A 25 -4.36 -6.84 -11.84
CA ALA A 25 -4.06 -7.69 -12.97
C ALA A 25 -3.97 -9.15 -12.49
N CYS A 26 -5.13 -9.77 -12.27
CA CYS A 26 -5.25 -11.22 -12.26
C CYS A 26 -4.85 -11.69 -13.67
N GLY A 27 -3.57 -11.98 -13.91
CA GLY A 27 -3.16 -12.47 -15.21
C GLY A 27 -1.71 -12.27 -15.62
N ASP A 28 -1.04 -11.21 -15.27
CA ASP A 28 0.40 -11.09 -15.54
C ASP A 28 1.05 -10.11 -14.55
N PHE A 29 1.87 -10.65 -13.67
CA PHE A 29 2.64 -9.93 -12.64
C PHE A 29 3.80 -9.07 -13.19
N THR A 30 3.90 -8.92 -14.47
CA THR A 30 4.77 -7.92 -15.10
C THR A 30 3.96 -6.64 -15.29
N GLY A 31 3.72 -5.92 -14.19
CA GLY A 31 3.36 -4.52 -14.27
C GLY A 31 4.44 -3.81 -15.08
N THR A 32 4.29 -3.80 -16.40
CA THR A 32 5.19 -3.12 -17.32
C THR A 32 5.12 -1.64 -16.96
N ARG A 33 6.14 -1.18 -16.25
CA ARG A 33 6.42 0.24 -16.13
C ARG A 33 6.59 0.78 -17.53
N LYS A 34 5.66 1.59 -17.96
CA LYS A 34 5.89 2.43 -19.11
C LYS A 34 6.80 3.55 -18.63
N SER A 35 8.07 3.52 -19.00
CA SER A 35 8.85 4.75 -19.02
C SER A 35 8.26 5.63 -20.11
N ASP A 36 8.08 6.92 -19.81
CA ASP A 36 7.78 7.90 -20.84
C ASP A 36 9.01 8.13 -21.73
N ALA A 37 8.86 8.96 -22.75
CA ALA A 37 9.97 9.33 -23.65
C ALA A 37 11.14 10.03 -22.94
N LEU A 38 10.98 10.37 -21.65
CA LEU A 38 11.98 11.01 -20.79
C LEU A 38 12.61 10.01 -19.79
N GLY A 39 12.24 8.71 -19.84
CA GLY A 39 12.80 7.68 -18.96
C GLY A 39 12.17 7.61 -17.56
N HIS A 40 11.10 8.37 -17.27
CA HIS A 40 10.49 8.43 -15.96
C HIS A 40 9.60 7.22 -15.66
N SER A 41 9.57 6.77 -14.42
CA SER A 41 8.65 5.73 -13.98
C SER A 41 7.25 6.30 -13.77
N ILE A 42 6.34 6.02 -14.68
CA ILE A 42 4.92 6.33 -14.57
C ILE A 42 4.18 5.05 -14.22
N SER A 43 3.56 5.03 -13.04
CA SER A 43 2.71 3.94 -12.58
C SER A 43 1.25 4.23 -12.92
N THR A 44 0.46 3.17 -13.10
CA THR A 44 -1.00 3.30 -13.27
C THR A 44 -1.70 3.05 -11.94
N LEU A 45 -2.43 4.02 -11.43
CA LEU A 45 -3.28 3.87 -10.26
C LEU A 45 -4.73 3.62 -10.69
N ILE A 46 -5.42 2.72 -9.98
CA ILE A 46 -6.85 2.52 -10.14
C ILE A 46 -7.56 3.24 -8.98
N ARG A 47 -8.39 4.21 -9.32
CA ARG A 47 -9.21 4.95 -8.36
C ARG A 47 -10.40 4.10 -7.90
N SER A 48 -11.07 4.54 -6.82
CA SER A 48 -12.27 3.88 -6.28
C SER A 48 -13.45 3.83 -7.28
N ASP A 49 -13.47 4.73 -8.26
CA ASP A 49 -14.44 4.75 -9.36
C ASP A 49 -14.06 3.79 -10.52
N GLY A 50 -12.96 3.05 -10.39
CA GLY A 50 -12.44 2.13 -11.42
C GLY A 50 -11.64 2.81 -12.53
N LYS A 51 -11.54 4.15 -12.55
CA LYS A 51 -10.74 4.86 -13.55
C LYS A 51 -9.24 4.64 -13.29
N ARG A 52 -8.51 4.32 -14.36
CA ARG A 52 -7.03 4.23 -14.36
C ARG A 52 -6.45 5.60 -14.63
N ILE A 53 -5.54 6.05 -13.77
CA ILE A 53 -4.81 7.31 -13.93
C ILE A 53 -3.31 7.08 -13.92
N PRO A 54 -2.55 7.78 -14.78
CA PRO A 54 -1.10 7.76 -14.73
C PRO A 54 -0.60 8.60 -13.55
N VAL A 55 0.31 8.03 -12.75
CA VAL A 55 0.84 8.66 -11.53
C VAL A 55 2.37 8.69 -11.61
N LEU A 56 2.96 9.86 -11.43
CA LEU A 56 4.40 9.95 -11.18
C LEU A 56 4.69 9.33 -9.83
N LYS A 57 5.52 8.29 -9.82
CA LYS A 57 5.96 7.62 -8.61
C LYS A 57 7.46 7.86 -8.45
N THR A 58 7.83 8.61 -7.40
CA THR A 58 9.22 9.00 -7.18
C THR A 58 9.56 9.12 -5.71
N LEU A 59 10.86 9.16 -5.41
CA LEU A 59 11.38 9.56 -4.11
C LEU A 59 11.74 11.04 -4.14
N LEU A 60 11.53 11.72 -3.01
CA LEU A 60 12.08 13.06 -2.78
C LEU A 60 13.60 13.00 -2.58
N SER A 61 14.08 11.94 -1.90
CA SER A 61 15.47 11.72 -1.60
C SER A 61 15.82 10.24 -1.51
N SER A 62 16.96 9.84 -2.07
CA SER A 62 17.57 8.52 -1.84
C SER A 62 18.55 8.50 -0.65
N TYR A 63 18.82 9.64 -0.02
CA TYR A 63 19.54 9.66 1.26
C TYR A 63 18.69 9.02 2.34
N CYS A 64 19.23 8.06 3.10
CA CYS A 64 18.52 7.44 4.22
C CYS A 64 19.45 7.22 5.40
N ALA A 65 19.02 7.68 6.57
CA ALA A 65 19.73 7.48 7.84
C ALA A 65 19.41 6.12 8.49
N ARG A 66 18.41 5.40 8.00
CA ARG A 66 17.96 4.11 8.55
C ARG A 66 18.68 2.93 7.91
N ASN A 67 18.74 1.83 8.65
CA ASN A 67 19.43 0.61 8.28
C ASN A 67 18.44 -0.57 8.07
N CYS A 68 17.40 -0.37 7.25
CA CYS A 68 16.47 -1.46 6.93
C CYS A 68 17.18 -2.52 6.07
N PHE A 69 17.15 -3.79 6.49
CA PHE A 69 17.96 -4.87 5.93
C PHE A 69 17.57 -5.29 4.51
N TYR A 70 16.34 -5.02 4.10
CA TYR A 70 15.82 -5.31 2.76
C TYR A 70 15.96 -4.12 1.78
N CYS A 71 16.28 -2.91 2.29
CA CYS A 71 16.11 -1.68 1.54
C CYS A 71 17.36 -1.33 0.70
N PRO A 72 17.20 -0.99 -0.59
CA PRO A 72 18.33 -0.58 -1.44
C PRO A 72 18.98 0.73 -0.98
N TRP A 73 18.24 1.63 -0.33
CA TRP A 73 18.77 2.94 0.12
C TRP A 73 19.22 2.97 1.57
N ARG A 74 19.32 1.84 2.22
CA ARG A 74 19.79 1.77 3.60
C ARG A 74 21.13 2.50 3.80
N ARG A 75 21.34 2.99 5.02
CA ARG A 75 22.62 3.61 5.42
C ARG A 75 23.80 2.69 5.13
N GLY A 76 24.93 3.28 4.73
CA GLY A 76 26.19 2.54 4.54
C GLY A 76 26.34 1.83 3.19
N ARG A 77 25.34 1.88 2.30
CA ARG A 77 25.53 1.43 0.90
C ARG A 77 26.19 2.52 0.06
N ASP A 78 27.19 2.11 -0.71
CA ASP A 78 27.85 2.98 -1.70
C ASP A 78 26.99 3.05 -2.97
N LEU A 79 26.11 4.06 -3.01
CA LEU A 79 25.22 4.34 -4.13
C LEU A 79 25.17 5.85 -4.38
N PRO A 80 24.97 6.28 -5.62
CA PRO A 80 24.67 7.67 -5.92
C PRO A 80 23.45 8.13 -5.11
N ARG A 81 23.65 9.19 -4.32
CA ARG A 81 22.57 9.76 -3.51
C ARG A 81 22.09 11.06 -4.13
N VAL A 82 20.80 11.15 -4.31
CA VAL A 82 20.17 12.26 -5.02
C VAL A 82 18.98 12.77 -4.20
N GLN A 83 18.70 14.06 -4.34
CA GLN A 83 17.59 14.72 -3.66
C GLN A 83 17.04 15.85 -4.51
N PHE A 84 15.72 16.01 -4.48
CA PHE A 84 15.03 17.19 -4.97
C PHE A 84 14.90 18.28 -3.91
N ALA A 85 14.94 19.54 -4.34
CA ALA A 85 14.28 20.60 -3.60
C ALA A 85 12.75 20.46 -3.79
N PRO A 86 11.90 20.80 -2.80
CA PRO A 86 10.44 20.71 -2.95
C PRO A 86 9.92 21.50 -4.15
N GLU A 87 10.44 22.69 -4.39
CA GLU A 87 10.09 23.57 -5.51
C GLU A 87 10.48 22.96 -6.86
N GLU A 88 11.66 22.32 -6.91
CA GLU A 88 12.16 21.66 -8.11
C GLU A 88 11.23 20.49 -8.49
N LEU A 89 10.88 19.62 -7.53
CA LEU A 89 10.00 18.49 -7.79
C LEU A 89 8.59 18.94 -8.15
N ALA A 90 8.02 19.91 -7.42
CA ALA A 90 6.70 20.44 -7.73
C ALA A 90 6.63 21.04 -9.13
N SER A 91 7.66 21.80 -9.54
CA SER A 91 7.75 22.38 -10.89
C SER A 91 7.87 21.29 -11.96
N ALA A 92 8.73 20.29 -11.76
CA ALA A 92 8.90 19.18 -12.68
C ALA A 92 7.61 18.37 -12.84
N PHE A 93 6.93 18.04 -11.74
CA PHE A 93 5.63 17.36 -11.76
C PHE A 93 4.59 18.17 -12.55
N MET A 94 4.49 19.47 -12.32
CA MET A 94 3.51 20.32 -13.04
C MET A 94 3.80 20.43 -14.53
N GLN A 95 5.07 20.40 -14.95
CA GLN A 95 5.44 20.31 -16.35
C GLN A 95 4.99 19.00 -16.99
N MET A 96 5.16 17.87 -16.29
CA MET A 96 4.67 16.56 -16.77
C MET A 96 3.13 16.54 -16.82
N HIS A 97 2.47 17.12 -15.82
CA HIS A 97 1.01 17.22 -15.78
C HIS A 97 0.47 18.09 -16.93
N ALA A 98 1.08 19.23 -17.21
CA ALA A 98 0.70 20.10 -18.33
C ALA A 98 0.83 19.38 -19.69
N LYS A 99 1.82 18.48 -19.84
CA LYS A 99 1.99 17.60 -21.02
C LYS A 99 1.06 16.39 -21.00
N ARG A 100 0.17 16.25 -20.00
CA ARG A 100 -0.78 15.12 -19.82
C ARG A 100 -0.10 13.76 -19.66
N LEU A 101 1.15 13.73 -19.19
CA LEU A 101 1.88 12.49 -18.91
C LEU A 101 1.43 11.86 -17.60
N VAL A 102 1.03 12.69 -16.62
CA VAL A 102 0.61 12.27 -15.28
C VAL A 102 -0.63 13.02 -14.81
N GLU A 103 -1.51 12.33 -14.08
CA GLU A 103 -2.70 12.87 -13.42
C GLU A 103 -2.59 12.83 -11.88
N GLY A 104 -1.52 12.27 -11.34
CA GLY A 104 -1.30 12.17 -9.90
C GLY A 104 0.17 12.02 -9.54
N LEU A 105 0.44 12.20 -8.24
CA LEU A 105 1.76 12.04 -7.62
C LEU A 105 1.69 11.01 -6.50
N PHE A 106 2.61 10.04 -6.50
CA PHE A 106 2.99 9.25 -5.33
C PHE A 106 4.41 9.66 -4.93
N LEU A 107 4.55 10.18 -3.73
CA LEU A 107 5.83 10.67 -3.23
C LEU A 107 6.24 9.97 -1.94
N SER A 108 7.38 9.29 -2.00
CA SER A 108 8.08 8.69 -0.87
C SER A 108 9.44 9.37 -0.66
N SER A 109 10.20 8.93 0.32
CA SER A 109 11.57 9.41 0.56
C SER A 109 12.37 8.43 1.41
N GLY A 110 13.68 8.38 1.22
CA GLY A 110 14.58 8.02 2.29
C GLY A 110 14.56 9.09 3.40
N ILE A 111 14.88 8.71 4.62
CA ILE A 111 14.97 9.65 5.76
C ILE A 111 16.33 10.34 5.73
N HIS A 112 16.38 11.55 5.21
CA HIS A 112 17.60 12.33 5.19
C HIS A 112 17.82 13.03 6.55
N GLY A 113 18.75 12.53 7.34
CA GLY A 113 19.01 13.02 8.69
C GLY A 113 17.88 12.66 9.66
N ARG A 114 16.97 13.60 9.95
CA ARG A 114 15.85 13.42 10.88
C ARG A 114 14.50 13.23 10.14
N ALA A 115 13.64 12.39 10.71
CA ALA A 115 12.33 12.12 10.14
C ALA A 115 11.46 13.38 9.97
N ALA A 116 11.43 14.24 10.99
CA ALA A 116 10.68 15.50 10.96
C ALA A 116 11.13 16.39 9.78
N TRP A 117 12.44 16.60 9.61
CA TRP A 117 12.95 17.42 8.51
C TRP A 117 12.58 16.84 7.13
N THR A 118 12.62 15.52 6.98
CA THR A 118 12.20 14.86 5.73
C THR A 118 10.70 15.02 5.53
N MET A 119 9.92 14.91 6.62
CA MET A 119 8.46 15.06 6.57
C MET A 119 8.07 16.48 6.17
N ASP A 120 8.69 17.51 6.74
CA ASP A 120 8.45 18.92 6.38
C ASP A 120 8.63 19.16 4.87
N ARG A 121 9.62 18.52 4.27
CA ARG A 121 9.88 18.64 2.82
C ARG A 121 8.87 17.90 1.96
N LEU A 122 8.36 16.75 2.41
CA LEU A 122 7.25 16.05 1.74
C LEU A 122 5.97 16.89 1.82
N ILE A 123 5.69 17.47 2.98
CA ILE A 123 4.56 18.38 3.20
C ILE A 123 4.69 19.61 2.28
N ALA A 124 5.88 20.21 2.20
CA ALA A 124 6.14 21.36 1.35
C ALA A 124 5.84 21.08 -0.14
N VAL A 125 6.15 19.88 -0.64
CA VAL A 125 5.74 19.51 -2.03
C VAL A 125 4.22 19.48 -2.15
N GLY A 126 3.51 18.87 -1.19
CA GLY A 126 2.05 18.83 -1.19
C GLY A 126 1.42 20.23 -1.14
N GLU A 127 1.95 21.08 -0.27
CA GLU A 127 1.51 22.48 -0.14
C GLU A 127 1.74 23.28 -1.44
N LEU A 128 2.94 23.20 -2.01
CA LEU A 128 3.27 23.86 -3.28
C LEU A 128 2.31 23.43 -4.39
N LEU A 129 2.02 22.16 -4.51
CA LEU A 129 1.09 21.65 -5.50
C LEU A 129 -0.33 22.17 -5.27
N ARG A 130 -0.84 22.15 -4.03
CA ARG A 130 -2.21 22.58 -3.70
C ARG A 130 -2.36 24.10 -3.69
N ALA A 131 -1.51 24.80 -2.93
CA ALA A 131 -1.66 26.23 -2.70
C ALA A 131 -1.10 27.09 -3.85
N LYS A 132 0.13 26.80 -4.30
CA LYS A 132 0.78 27.61 -5.34
C LYS A 132 0.33 27.23 -6.76
N HIS A 133 0.26 25.92 -7.06
CA HIS A 133 -0.06 25.44 -8.40
C HIS A 133 -1.55 25.09 -8.60
N GLN A 134 -2.36 25.16 -7.53
CA GLN A 134 -3.80 24.85 -7.54
C GLN A 134 -4.12 23.47 -8.16
N PHE A 135 -3.19 22.53 -7.99
CA PHE A 135 -3.35 21.16 -8.49
C PHE A 135 -4.45 20.43 -7.73
N THR A 136 -5.47 19.96 -8.43
CA THR A 136 -6.65 19.27 -7.86
C THR A 136 -6.63 17.76 -8.05
N GLY A 137 -5.61 17.22 -8.75
CA GLY A 137 -5.46 15.79 -9.00
C GLY A 137 -5.00 15.00 -7.77
N TYR A 138 -4.75 13.73 -7.95
CA TYR A 138 -4.43 12.79 -6.87
C TYR A 138 -3.03 13.02 -6.30
N ILE A 139 -2.92 13.10 -4.97
CA ILE A 139 -1.65 13.16 -4.23
C ILE A 139 -1.62 12.07 -3.15
N HIS A 140 -0.62 11.21 -3.20
CA HIS A 140 -0.28 10.25 -2.15
C HIS A 140 1.08 10.58 -1.55
N LEU A 141 1.12 10.86 -0.25
CA LEU A 141 2.35 11.17 0.48
C LEU A 141 2.64 10.11 1.53
N LYS A 142 3.91 9.72 1.63
CA LYS A 142 4.38 8.85 2.71
C LYS A 142 4.57 9.62 4.00
N ILE A 143 4.16 9.02 5.11
CA ILE A 143 4.48 9.47 6.46
C ILE A 143 5.81 8.84 6.87
N MET A 144 6.74 9.64 7.34
CA MET A 144 8.04 9.16 7.79
C MET A 144 7.93 8.56 9.21
N PRO A 145 8.58 7.40 9.46
CA PRO A 145 8.63 6.79 10.80
C PRO A 145 9.16 7.75 11.87
N GLY A 146 8.47 7.83 13.00
CA GLY A 146 8.90 8.63 14.16
C GLY A 146 8.55 10.12 14.08
N VAL A 147 7.65 10.53 13.18
CA VAL A 147 7.07 11.89 13.20
C VAL A 147 5.97 11.99 14.26
N ASP A 148 5.63 13.20 14.64
CA ASP A 148 4.57 13.51 15.60
C ASP A 148 3.17 13.61 14.95
N ARG A 149 2.13 13.71 15.80
CA ARG A 149 0.74 13.85 15.36
C ARG A 149 0.52 15.13 14.54
N ALA A 150 1.22 16.22 14.86
CA ALA A 150 1.08 17.47 14.13
C ALA A 150 1.55 17.33 12.68
N SER A 151 2.66 16.64 12.45
CA SER A 151 3.17 16.32 11.12
C SER A 151 2.19 15.45 10.33
N VAL A 152 1.54 14.45 10.99
CA VAL A 152 0.51 13.63 10.36
C VAL A 152 -0.71 14.48 9.99
N ALA A 153 -1.17 15.37 10.86
CA ALA A 153 -2.28 16.28 10.57
C ALA A 153 -1.96 17.22 9.40
N GLU A 154 -0.74 17.72 9.35
CA GLU A 154 -0.32 18.65 8.29
C GLU A 154 -0.28 17.98 6.92
N VAL A 155 0.34 16.79 6.79
CA VAL A 155 0.39 16.08 5.50
C VAL A 155 -1.01 15.71 5.00
N MET A 156 -1.95 15.40 5.90
CA MET A 156 -3.34 15.06 5.55
C MET A 156 -4.16 16.24 5.04
N LYS A 157 -3.70 17.48 5.17
CA LYS A 157 -4.33 18.64 4.53
C LYS A 157 -4.18 18.58 3.01
N PHE A 158 -3.02 18.15 2.53
CA PHE A 158 -2.64 18.23 1.12
C PHE A 158 -2.79 16.90 0.36
N ALA A 159 -2.67 15.75 1.04
CA ALA A 159 -2.76 14.43 0.44
C ALA A 159 -4.20 13.92 0.36
N ASP A 160 -4.52 13.16 -0.71
CA ASP A 160 -5.74 12.35 -0.80
C ASP A 160 -5.56 10.99 -0.12
N ARG A 161 -4.31 10.51 -0.12
CA ARG A 161 -3.90 9.29 0.56
C ARG A 161 -2.59 9.52 1.31
N VAL A 162 -2.52 8.93 2.50
CA VAL A 162 -1.29 8.85 3.28
C VAL A 162 -0.95 7.39 3.56
N SER A 163 0.35 7.09 3.71
CA SER A 163 0.79 5.74 4.06
C SER A 163 1.99 5.76 4.99
N ILE A 164 2.04 4.79 5.89
CA ILE A 164 3.24 4.43 6.63
C ILE A 164 3.42 2.91 6.54
N ASN A 165 4.62 2.46 6.20
CA ASN A 165 4.90 1.04 6.11
C ASN A 165 5.15 0.47 7.51
N LEU A 166 4.38 -0.54 7.91
CA LEU A 166 4.67 -1.33 9.11
C LEU A 166 5.79 -2.33 8.88
N GLU A 167 6.00 -2.74 7.64
CA GLU A 167 7.00 -3.71 7.16
C GLU A 167 6.73 -5.13 7.68
N ALA A 168 6.39 -5.30 8.95
CA ALA A 168 6.17 -6.58 9.60
C ALA A 168 4.94 -6.55 10.53
N PRO A 169 4.33 -7.72 10.83
CA PRO A 169 3.10 -7.79 11.64
C PRO A 169 3.32 -7.54 13.13
N ASN A 170 4.54 -7.69 13.63
CA ASN A 170 4.87 -7.50 15.05
C ASN A 170 6.33 -7.07 15.23
N ALA A 171 6.68 -6.68 16.46
CA ALA A 171 8.00 -6.15 16.79
C ALA A 171 9.13 -7.17 16.56
N LEU A 172 8.90 -8.46 16.87
CA LEU A 172 9.89 -9.52 16.67
C LEU A 172 10.25 -9.68 15.18
N ARG A 173 9.25 -9.63 14.31
CA ARG A 173 9.44 -9.73 12.87
C ARG A 173 10.04 -8.45 12.30
N LEU A 174 9.64 -7.29 12.84
CA LEU A 174 10.18 -6.00 12.43
C LEU A 174 11.69 -5.89 12.71
N GLU A 175 12.16 -6.42 13.84
CA GLU A 175 13.58 -6.43 14.19
C GLU A 175 14.43 -7.13 13.13
N LYS A 176 13.92 -8.21 12.52
CA LYS A 176 14.61 -8.93 11.43
C LYS A 176 14.68 -8.14 10.12
N LEU A 177 13.75 -7.21 9.88
CA LEU A 177 13.68 -6.42 8.66
C LEU A 177 14.30 -5.03 8.82
N ALA A 178 14.02 -4.38 9.94
CA ALA A 178 14.33 -2.98 10.16
C ALA A 178 14.58 -2.71 11.65
N PRO A 179 15.72 -3.17 12.21
CA PRO A 179 16.00 -3.15 13.66
C PRO A 179 16.03 -1.75 14.27
N GLU A 180 16.22 -0.71 13.46
CA GLU A 180 16.20 0.67 13.91
C GLU A 180 14.80 1.31 13.89
N LYS A 181 13.75 0.58 13.49
CA LYS A 181 12.36 1.03 13.56
C LYS A 181 11.67 0.44 14.80
N ASN A 182 10.79 1.23 15.41
CA ASN A 182 9.99 0.76 16.53
C ASN A 182 8.50 0.71 16.13
N LEU A 183 7.91 -0.49 16.24
CA LEU A 183 6.52 -0.71 15.86
C LEU A 183 5.55 0.15 16.69
N PHE A 184 5.76 0.22 18.00
CA PHE A 184 4.83 0.83 18.96
C PHE A 184 5.03 2.34 19.14
N SER A 185 6.24 2.85 19.00
CA SER A 185 6.52 4.28 19.20
C SER A 185 6.69 5.08 17.90
N GLU A 186 6.96 4.43 16.76
CA GLU A 186 7.20 5.13 15.50
C GLU A 186 6.18 4.81 14.40
N LEU A 187 5.69 3.57 14.31
CA LEU A 187 4.89 3.13 13.15
C LEU A 187 3.40 3.12 13.44
N LEU A 188 2.96 2.36 14.44
CA LEU A 188 1.54 2.26 14.78
C LEU A 188 0.90 3.59 15.19
N PRO A 189 1.55 4.46 15.99
CA PRO A 189 0.93 5.73 16.38
C PRO A 189 0.51 6.58 15.20
N ALA A 190 1.30 6.61 14.12
CA ALA A 190 0.96 7.41 12.94
C ALA A 190 -0.32 6.92 12.22
N LEU A 191 -0.63 5.62 12.25
CA LEU A 191 -1.88 5.08 11.71
C LEU A 191 -3.08 5.45 12.58
N TYR A 192 -2.95 5.34 13.90
CA TYR A 192 -4.01 5.73 14.83
C TYR A 192 -4.26 7.24 14.82
N TRP A 193 -3.22 8.07 14.77
CA TRP A 193 -3.38 9.53 14.61
C TRP A 193 -4.05 9.89 13.27
N ALA A 194 -3.72 9.17 12.19
CA ALA A 194 -4.37 9.40 10.91
C ALA A 194 -5.87 9.07 10.97
N ASP A 195 -6.26 8.04 11.73
CA ASP A 195 -7.66 7.73 11.97
C ASP A 195 -8.35 8.79 12.82
N GLU A 196 -7.77 9.17 13.97
CA GLU A 196 -8.31 10.27 14.81
C GLU A 196 -8.55 11.54 13.99
N ILE A 197 -7.56 11.94 13.17
CA ILE A 197 -7.67 13.11 12.29
C ILE A 197 -8.78 12.92 11.25
N ASN A 198 -8.98 11.70 10.73
CA ASN A 198 -10.09 11.40 9.83
C ASN A 198 -11.45 11.50 10.54
N GLN A 199 -11.56 11.07 11.79
CA GLN A 199 -12.78 11.23 12.59
C GLN A 199 -13.08 12.72 12.84
N GLU A 200 -12.06 13.52 13.19
CA GLU A 200 -12.19 14.98 13.29
C GLU A 200 -12.66 15.61 11.98
N ARG A 201 -12.08 15.20 10.84
CA ARG A 201 -12.49 15.66 9.51
C ARG A 201 -13.96 15.35 9.22
N ILE A 202 -14.39 14.11 9.50
CA ILE A 202 -15.79 13.68 9.32
C ILE A 202 -16.73 14.53 10.18
N ALA A 203 -16.36 14.76 11.45
CA ALA A 203 -17.14 15.60 12.36
C ALA A 203 -17.31 17.04 11.86
N HIS A 204 -16.33 17.55 11.08
CA HIS A 204 -16.41 18.86 10.42
C HIS A 204 -16.99 18.82 8.99
N GLY A 205 -17.61 17.71 8.58
CA GLY A 205 -18.20 17.56 7.25
C GLY A 205 -17.18 17.44 6.10
N LEU A 206 -15.92 17.19 6.41
CA LEU A 206 -14.85 17.04 5.43
C LEU A 206 -14.67 15.56 5.05
N LYS A 207 -14.30 15.32 3.80
CA LYS A 207 -14.01 13.96 3.32
C LYS A 207 -12.77 13.36 4.03
N PRO A 208 -12.84 12.14 4.58
CA PRO A 208 -11.68 11.47 5.15
C PRO A 208 -10.61 11.18 4.09
N ARG A 209 -9.37 11.07 4.51
CA ARG A 209 -8.23 10.71 3.67
C ARG A 209 -8.01 9.19 3.71
N SER A 210 -7.63 8.62 2.60
CA SER A 210 -7.29 7.20 2.55
C SER A 210 -5.99 6.95 3.33
N THR A 211 -6.02 6.01 4.28
CA THR A 211 -4.84 5.60 5.06
C THR A 211 -4.50 4.16 4.71
N VAL A 212 -3.23 3.90 4.36
CA VAL A 212 -2.77 2.58 3.94
C VAL A 212 -1.44 2.22 4.60
N THR A 213 -1.14 0.93 4.68
CA THR A 213 0.14 0.39 5.15
C THR A 213 0.69 -0.64 4.18
N GLN A 214 1.94 -1.06 4.38
CA GLN A 214 2.60 -2.08 3.58
C GLN A 214 3.39 -3.03 4.47
N PHE A 215 3.36 -4.32 4.12
CA PHE A 215 4.16 -5.38 4.69
C PHE A 215 5.14 -5.94 3.66
N VAL A 216 6.37 -6.23 4.09
CA VAL A 216 7.33 -7.06 3.35
C VAL A 216 7.05 -8.51 3.73
N VAL A 217 6.77 -9.35 2.74
CA VAL A 217 6.32 -10.73 2.95
C VAL A 217 7.42 -11.71 2.61
N GLY A 218 7.76 -12.61 3.55
CA GLY A 218 8.67 -13.72 3.31
C GLY A 218 10.14 -13.46 3.67
N ALA A 219 10.44 -12.41 4.44
CA ALA A 219 11.81 -12.10 4.80
C ALA A 219 12.07 -12.04 6.32
N ALA A 220 11.07 -12.30 7.15
CA ALA A 220 11.17 -12.24 8.61
C ALA A 220 10.61 -13.49 9.32
N ASP A 221 10.40 -14.58 8.61
CA ASP A 221 9.77 -15.83 9.09
C ASP A 221 8.36 -15.60 9.67
N GLU A 222 7.69 -14.53 9.23
CA GLU A 222 6.31 -14.24 9.62
C GLU A 222 5.35 -15.23 8.93
N SER A 223 4.29 -15.62 9.64
CA SER A 223 3.20 -16.39 9.05
C SER A 223 2.15 -15.47 8.40
N ASP A 224 1.36 -16.02 7.47
CA ASP A 224 0.24 -15.31 6.88
C ASP A 224 -0.81 -14.96 7.93
N HIS A 225 -0.99 -15.83 8.95
CA HIS A 225 -1.88 -15.57 10.07
C HIS A 225 -1.46 -14.33 10.87
N GLU A 226 -0.15 -14.13 11.14
CA GLU A 226 0.34 -12.92 11.82
C GLU A 226 0.03 -11.67 10.99
N ILE A 227 0.32 -11.70 9.68
CA ILE A 227 0.08 -10.56 8.76
C ILE A 227 -1.41 -10.22 8.69
N ILE A 228 -2.26 -11.24 8.50
CA ILE A 228 -3.71 -11.06 8.34
C ILE A 228 -4.33 -10.58 9.65
N THR A 229 -3.90 -11.11 10.80
CA THR A 229 -4.39 -10.66 12.11
C THR A 229 -4.07 -9.19 12.36
N MET A 230 -2.84 -8.75 12.06
CA MET A 230 -2.49 -7.33 12.18
C MET A 230 -3.29 -6.48 11.18
N SER A 231 -3.47 -6.94 9.96
CA SER A 231 -4.24 -6.23 8.93
C SER A 231 -5.71 -6.06 9.33
N ASP A 232 -6.36 -7.13 9.79
CA ASP A 232 -7.75 -7.13 10.26
C ASP A 232 -7.94 -6.21 11.47
N ARG A 233 -6.99 -6.24 12.41
CA ARG A 233 -6.96 -5.33 13.55
C ARG A 233 -6.93 -3.87 13.11
N LEU A 234 -6.04 -3.50 12.21
CA LEU A 234 -5.92 -2.11 11.74
C LEU A 234 -7.14 -1.66 10.93
N ILE A 235 -7.75 -2.56 10.15
CA ILE A 235 -9.00 -2.27 9.43
C ILE A 235 -10.12 -1.94 10.42
N ARG A 236 -10.24 -2.67 11.53
CA ARG A 236 -11.30 -2.47 12.53
C ARG A 236 -11.02 -1.34 13.50
N GLU A 237 -9.79 -1.23 14.01
CA GLU A 237 -9.44 -0.30 15.08
C GLU A 237 -8.97 1.07 14.57
N ALA A 238 -8.34 1.14 13.39
CA ALA A 238 -7.80 2.37 12.81
C ALA A 238 -8.40 2.69 11.42
N HIS A 239 -9.53 2.08 11.07
CA HIS A 239 -10.24 2.27 9.80
C HIS A 239 -9.30 2.29 8.60
N LEU A 240 -8.28 1.42 8.63
CA LEU A 240 -7.30 1.31 7.56
C LEU A 240 -8.01 1.01 6.24
N THR A 241 -7.79 1.83 5.24
CA THR A 241 -8.43 1.65 3.92
C THR A 241 -7.97 0.34 3.29
N ARG A 242 -6.68 0.01 3.42
CA ARG A 242 -6.10 -1.19 2.82
C ARG A 242 -4.68 -1.47 3.32
N PRO A 243 -4.31 -2.72 3.62
CA PRO A 243 -2.92 -3.17 3.68
C PRO A 243 -2.40 -3.47 2.27
N TYR A 244 -1.11 -3.28 2.06
CA TYR A 244 -0.36 -3.72 0.89
C TYR A 244 0.61 -4.82 1.28
N PHE A 245 0.77 -5.80 0.41
CA PHE A 245 1.69 -6.91 0.58
C PHE A 245 2.72 -6.86 -0.53
N SER A 246 4.00 -7.02 -0.18
CA SER A 246 5.09 -7.03 -1.14
C SER A 246 5.91 -8.29 -0.93
N ALA A 247 5.80 -9.24 -1.83
CA ALA A 247 6.65 -10.42 -1.81
C ALA A 247 8.12 -10.00 -1.84
N PHE A 248 8.88 -10.48 -0.86
CA PHE A 248 10.29 -10.15 -0.71
C PHE A 248 11.08 -10.51 -1.97
N ARG A 249 11.91 -9.59 -2.40
CA ARG A 249 12.91 -9.79 -3.44
C ARG A 249 14.27 -9.36 -2.90
N PRO A 250 15.28 -10.24 -2.93
CA PRO A 250 16.61 -9.90 -2.46
C PRO A 250 17.19 -8.74 -3.25
N VAL A 251 17.84 -7.85 -2.54
CA VAL A 251 18.58 -6.72 -3.14
C VAL A 251 20.05 -6.95 -2.86
N ALA A 252 20.86 -7.00 -3.90
CA ALA A 252 22.29 -7.20 -3.79
C ALA A 252 22.95 -6.19 -2.82
N ASN A 253 23.93 -6.65 -2.05
CA ASN A 253 24.63 -5.84 -1.04
C ASN A 253 23.74 -5.31 0.09
N THR A 254 22.72 -6.07 0.47
CA THR A 254 21.92 -5.86 1.69
C THR A 254 22.07 -7.05 2.63
N PRO A 255 21.78 -6.92 3.94
CA PRO A 255 21.89 -8.07 4.87
C PRO A 255 21.01 -9.25 4.52
N LEU A 256 19.95 -9.06 3.73
CA LEU A 256 19.01 -10.09 3.31
C LEU A 256 19.20 -10.53 1.84
N ASP A 257 20.30 -10.17 1.20
CA ASP A 257 20.55 -10.54 -0.21
C ASP A 257 20.76 -12.05 -0.43
N GLY A 258 21.16 -12.78 0.61
CA GLY A 258 21.30 -14.23 0.59
C GLY A 258 20.00 -15.01 0.78
N LEU A 259 18.88 -14.35 1.12
CA LEU A 259 17.60 -15.01 1.24
C LEU A 259 16.97 -15.25 -0.14
N PRO A 260 16.24 -16.36 -0.35
CA PRO A 260 15.50 -16.57 -1.59
C PRO A 260 14.36 -15.54 -1.73
N PRO A 261 13.98 -15.20 -2.96
CA PRO A 261 12.77 -14.41 -3.17
C PRO A 261 11.53 -15.17 -2.70
N GLU A 262 10.54 -14.46 -2.15
CA GLU A 262 9.25 -15.06 -1.80
C GLU A 262 8.44 -15.40 -3.05
N ASP A 263 7.67 -16.47 -2.97
CA ASP A 263 6.75 -16.92 -4.02
C ASP A 263 5.63 -15.86 -4.22
N PRO A 264 5.48 -15.29 -5.41
CA PRO A 264 4.41 -14.32 -5.69
C PRO A 264 2.99 -14.84 -5.40
N ARG A 265 2.78 -16.16 -5.40
CA ARG A 265 1.48 -16.75 -5.05
C ARG A 265 1.11 -16.49 -3.58
N ARG A 266 2.08 -16.34 -2.67
CA ARG A 266 1.82 -15.98 -1.27
C ARG A 266 1.22 -14.57 -1.19
N GLU A 267 1.84 -13.62 -1.86
CA GLU A 267 1.33 -12.24 -1.98
C GLU A 267 -0.10 -12.24 -2.55
N HIS A 268 -0.33 -12.97 -3.64
CA HIS A 268 -1.64 -13.09 -4.24
C HIS A 268 -2.71 -13.66 -3.28
N ARG A 269 -2.38 -14.68 -2.48
CA ARG A 269 -3.31 -15.25 -1.48
C ARG A 269 -3.62 -14.24 -0.37
N LEU A 270 -2.65 -13.48 0.09
CA LEU A 270 -2.86 -12.41 1.07
C LEU A 270 -3.83 -11.34 0.53
N TYR A 271 -3.68 -10.92 -0.73
CA TYR A 271 -4.63 -10.00 -1.36
C TYR A 271 -6.03 -10.59 -1.51
N GLN A 272 -6.16 -11.86 -1.84
CA GLN A 272 -7.47 -12.51 -1.89
C GLN A 272 -8.15 -12.50 -0.51
N VAL A 273 -7.41 -12.83 0.56
CA VAL A 273 -7.92 -12.79 1.93
C VAL A 273 -8.28 -11.36 2.36
N ASP A 274 -7.43 -10.38 2.09
CA ASP A 274 -7.75 -8.97 2.34
C ASP A 274 -9.09 -8.57 1.68
N PHE A 275 -9.32 -9.03 0.46
CA PHE A 275 -10.56 -8.77 -0.25
C PHE A 275 -11.76 -9.46 0.43
N LEU A 276 -11.60 -10.70 0.90
CA LEU A 276 -12.64 -11.43 1.63
C LEU A 276 -13.01 -10.75 2.94
N LEU A 277 -12.02 -10.28 3.70
CA LEU A 277 -12.25 -9.62 4.99
C LEU A 277 -12.88 -8.22 4.85
N ARG A 278 -12.56 -7.48 3.78
CA ARG A 278 -13.07 -6.11 3.60
C ARG A 278 -14.36 -6.01 2.79
N GLN A 279 -14.61 -6.91 1.86
CA GLN A 279 -15.70 -6.80 0.87
C GLN A 279 -16.74 -7.92 0.98
N TYR A 280 -16.44 -8.95 1.76
CA TYR A 280 -17.29 -10.12 1.92
C TYR A 280 -17.55 -10.36 3.42
N PRO A 281 -18.58 -11.13 3.78
CA PRO A 281 -18.89 -11.45 5.17
C PRO A 281 -17.97 -12.55 5.74
N PHE A 282 -16.65 -12.38 5.55
CA PHE A 282 -15.63 -13.29 6.06
C PHE A 282 -14.95 -12.70 7.31
N THR A 283 -14.59 -13.61 8.22
CA THR A 283 -13.81 -13.34 9.41
C THR A 283 -12.54 -14.19 9.41
N LEU A 284 -11.64 -13.95 10.34
CA LEU A 284 -10.43 -14.79 10.51
C LEU A 284 -10.78 -16.27 10.71
N ASN A 285 -11.89 -16.57 11.36
CA ASN A 285 -12.35 -17.95 11.61
C ASN A 285 -12.84 -18.68 10.37
N ASP A 286 -13.14 -17.98 9.29
CA ASP A 286 -13.55 -18.57 8.02
C ASP A 286 -12.33 -18.95 7.15
N LEU A 287 -11.11 -18.60 7.58
CA LEU A 287 -9.88 -18.81 6.81
C LEU A 287 -9.20 -20.13 7.20
N VAL A 288 -8.63 -20.79 6.20
CA VAL A 288 -7.88 -22.04 6.37
C VAL A 288 -6.39 -21.75 6.33
N PHE A 289 -5.68 -22.17 7.38
CA PHE A 289 -4.22 -22.07 7.47
C PHE A 289 -3.63 -23.47 7.63
N ASP A 290 -2.40 -23.64 7.19
CA ASP A 290 -1.60 -24.82 7.49
C ASP A 290 -1.06 -24.80 8.94
N THR A 291 -0.35 -25.83 9.34
CA THR A 291 0.23 -25.96 10.70
C THR A 291 1.28 -24.90 11.04
N ALA A 292 1.85 -24.23 10.02
CA ALA A 292 2.78 -23.12 10.19
C ALA A 292 2.07 -21.76 10.17
N GLY A 293 0.74 -21.73 10.03
CA GLY A 293 -0.05 -20.51 9.97
C GLY A 293 -0.03 -19.83 8.60
N ASN A 294 0.31 -20.53 7.54
CA ASN A 294 0.33 -19.98 6.18
C ASN A 294 -0.93 -20.38 5.39
N LEU A 295 -1.32 -19.51 4.46
CA LEU A 295 -2.38 -19.81 3.51
C LEU A 295 -1.92 -20.87 2.50
N PRO A 296 -2.74 -21.89 2.22
CA PRO A 296 -2.42 -22.87 1.19
C PRO A 296 -2.29 -22.21 -0.19
N ARG A 297 -1.13 -22.34 -0.82
CA ARG A 297 -0.81 -21.65 -2.10
C ARG A 297 -1.50 -22.27 -3.29
N HIS A 298 -1.90 -23.55 -3.20
CA HIS A 298 -2.48 -24.34 -4.30
C HIS A 298 -3.95 -24.08 -4.60
N ALA A 299 -4.69 -23.46 -3.66
CA ALA A 299 -6.12 -23.25 -3.79
C ALA A 299 -6.54 -21.83 -3.40
N ASP A 300 -7.69 -21.40 -3.91
CA ASP A 300 -8.29 -20.11 -3.55
C ASP A 300 -8.84 -20.16 -2.11
N PRO A 301 -8.56 -19.15 -1.26
CA PRO A 301 -9.02 -19.14 0.14
C PRO A 301 -10.53 -19.30 0.30
N LYS A 302 -11.32 -18.76 -0.62
CA LYS A 302 -12.79 -18.90 -0.59
C LYS A 302 -13.24 -20.33 -0.89
N VAL A 303 -12.52 -21.02 -1.78
CA VAL A 303 -12.78 -22.46 -2.07
C VAL A 303 -12.45 -23.29 -0.84
N LEU A 304 -11.30 -23.06 -0.19
CA LEU A 304 -10.90 -23.78 1.01
C LEU A 304 -11.87 -23.55 2.16
N SER A 305 -12.33 -22.33 2.36
CA SER A 305 -13.36 -22.02 3.35
C SER A 305 -14.67 -22.79 3.08
N ALA A 306 -15.11 -22.86 1.81
CA ALA A 306 -16.31 -23.61 1.46
C ALA A 306 -16.14 -25.13 1.70
N GLN A 307 -14.98 -25.68 1.44
CA GLN A 307 -14.66 -27.09 1.72
C GLN A 307 -14.63 -27.40 3.23
N GLN A 308 -14.21 -26.45 4.05
CA GLN A 308 -14.19 -26.58 5.51
C GLN A 308 -15.60 -26.48 6.14
N HIS A 309 -16.55 -25.88 5.42
CA HIS A 309 -17.92 -25.66 5.87
C HIS A 309 -18.94 -26.30 4.96
N PRO A 310 -18.90 -27.64 4.75
CA PRO A 310 -19.82 -28.34 3.85
C PRO A 310 -21.28 -28.22 4.29
N GLU A 311 -21.52 -28.00 5.58
CA GLU A 311 -22.86 -27.80 6.14
C GLU A 311 -23.58 -26.55 5.59
N ARG A 312 -22.83 -25.61 5.01
CA ARG A 312 -23.38 -24.39 4.39
C ARG A 312 -23.77 -24.59 2.93
N PHE A 313 -23.47 -25.76 2.35
CA PHE A 313 -23.63 -26.01 0.93
C PHE A 313 -24.35 -27.36 0.66
N PRO A 314 -25.12 -27.47 -0.42
CA PRO A 314 -25.42 -26.45 -1.44
C PRO A 314 -26.37 -25.36 -0.94
N LEU A 315 -26.27 -24.14 -1.54
CA LEU A 315 -27.21 -23.05 -1.28
C LEU A 315 -28.31 -22.99 -2.32
N GLU A 316 -29.54 -22.75 -1.85
CA GLU A 316 -30.66 -22.46 -2.74
C GLU A 316 -30.60 -21.02 -3.26
N LEU A 317 -30.24 -20.86 -4.54
CA LEU A 317 -29.98 -19.53 -5.12
C LEU A 317 -31.17 -18.58 -5.05
N ASN A 318 -32.41 -19.09 -5.06
CA ASN A 318 -33.62 -18.28 -5.01
C ASN A 318 -33.94 -17.75 -3.61
N ARG A 319 -33.33 -18.27 -2.56
CA ARG A 319 -33.63 -17.95 -1.17
C ARG A 319 -32.42 -17.35 -0.42
N ALA A 320 -31.21 -17.73 -0.81
CA ALA A 320 -30.00 -17.33 -0.12
C ALA A 320 -29.86 -15.81 -0.01
N SER A 321 -29.45 -15.32 1.14
CA SER A 321 -29.13 -13.91 1.37
C SER A 321 -27.92 -13.48 0.53
N ARG A 322 -27.70 -12.17 0.43
CA ARG A 322 -26.50 -11.62 -0.23
C ARG A 322 -25.21 -12.18 0.38
N ASP A 323 -25.16 -12.27 1.70
CA ASP A 323 -23.98 -12.71 2.44
C ASP A 323 -23.71 -14.20 2.25
N GLU A 324 -24.76 -15.03 2.20
CA GLU A 324 -24.63 -16.45 1.85
C GLU A 324 -24.15 -16.63 0.40
N LEU A 325 -24.73 -15.90 -0.55
CA LEU A 325 -24.26 -15.91 -1.94
C LEU A 325 -22.78 -15.53 -2.06
N LEU A 326 -22.35 -14.54 -1.30
CA LEU A 326 -20.94 -14.11 -1.28
C LEU A 326 -20.00 -15.16 -0.69
N ARG A 327 -20.47 -16.17 0.03
CA ARG A 327 -19.66 -17.30 0.51
C ARG A 327 -19.45 -18.37 -0.56
N VAL A 328 -20.27 -18.41 -1.60
CA VAL A 328 -20.18 -19.41 -2.69
C VAL A 328 -18.94 -19.12 -3.56
N PRO A 329 -18.02 -20.09 -3.76
CA PRO A 329 -16.91 -19.92 -4.71
C PRO A 329 -17.43 -19.56 -6.11
N GLY A 330 -16.77 -18.58 -6.75
CA GLY A 330 -17.17 -18.07 -8.06
C GLY A 330 -18.26 -16.99 -8.04
N ILE A 331 -19.02 -16.81 -6.95
CA ILE A 331 -20.01 -15.73 -6.83
C ILE A 331 -19.35 -14.52 -6.16
N GLY A 332 -19.16 -13.44 -6.91
CA GLY A 332 -18.68 -12.15 -6.43
C GLY A 332 -19.83 -11.16 -6.19
N PRO A 333 -19.52 -9.92 -5.69
CA PRO A 333 -20.53 -8.91 -5.39
C PRO A 333 -21.47 -8.61 -6.56
N ARG A 334 -20.93 -8.44 -7.77
CA ARG A 334 -21.72 -8.18 -8.98
C ARG A 334 -22.66 -9.34 -9.31
N SER A 335 -22.17 -10.59 -9.19
CA SER A 335 -22.99 -11.78 -9.44
C SER A 335 -24.08 -11.93 -8.40
N ALA A 336 -23.78 -11.73 -7.11
CA ALA A 336 -24.75 -11.76 -6.02
C ALA A 336 -25.86 -10.70 -6.21
N GLU A 337 -25.50 -9.48 -6.53
CA GLU A 337 -26.44 -8.40 -6.82
C GLU A 337 -27.34 -8.72 -8.02
N ARG A 338 -26.76 -9.26 -9.09
CA ARG A 338 -27.52 -9.68 -10.27
C ARG A 338 -28.50 -10.80 -9.96
N ILE A 339 -28.09 -11.82 -9.18
CA ILE A 339 -28.97 -12.90 -8.74
C ILE A 339 -30.15 -12.33 -7.95
N ILE A 340 -29.87 -11.44 -6.98
CA ILE A 340 -30.91 -10.82 -6.15
C ILE A 340 -31.88 -9.96 -7.00
N ALA A 341 -31.34 -9.20 -7.95
CA ALA A 341 -32.18 -8.38 -8.84
C ALA A 341 -33.09 -9.23 -9.72
N LEU A 342 -32.58 -10.33 -10.28
CA LEU A 342 -33.38 -11.25 -11.12
C LEU A 342 -34.49 -11.93 -10.35
N ARG A 343 -34.28 -12.33 -9.09
CA ARG A 343 -35.32 -12.90 -8.22
C ARG A 343 -36.54 -12.01 -8.00
N ARG A 344 -36.33 -10.69 -8.08
CA ARG A 344 -37.41 -9.70 -7.87
C ARG A 344 -38.27 -9.48 -9.10
N GLN A 345 -37.86 -10.05 -10.23
CA GLN A 345 -38.54 -9.90 -11.52
C GLN A 345 -39.32 -11.13 -11.93
N GLY A 346 -39.14 -12.25 -11.25
CA GLY A 346 -39.79 -13.53 -11.52
C GLY A 346 -39.90 -14.41 -10.33
#